data_2a33a5994a66cf6477bb85aeca664fc2
#
_entry.id   2a33a5994a66cf6477bb85aeca664fc2
#
_cell.length_a   1.000
_cell.length_b   1.000
_cell.length_c   1.000
_cell.angle_alpha   90.00
_cell.angle_beta   90.00
_cell.angle_gamma   90.00
#
_symmetry.space_group_name_H-M   'P 1'
#
loop_
_entity.id
_entity.type
_entity.pdbx_description
1 polymer ?
#
loop_
_entity_poly.entity_id
_entity_poly.type
_entity_poly.pdbx_seq_one_letter_code
_entity_poly.pdbx_strand_id
1 'polypeptide(L)'
;FSADLMKQTRLIRPFLLRTPADPTSFKFRDLSELMYLMQSFHKLGEKDLHDTLRFWTMSIGDYLDQYFETDVIKCHFAGGGIIGTSLGVYSPGTAYVLLHHLMGDVDGSVGAWGFTRGGMGSVASALAASLQSFGGEIITDADVQRVIVKNNEVKGVALANGDEMHADIVVSNLDPKRTFL
;
A
#
# COMPACT_ATOMS: atom_id res chain seq x y z
N PHE A 1 16.69 14.84 -9.74
CA PHE A 1 15.77 13.68 -9.79
C PHE A 1 15.77 12.91 -8.46
N SER A 2 16.83 12.15 -8.12
CA SER A 2 16.84 11.30 -6.91
C SER A 2 16.61 12.08 -5.61
N ALA A 3 17.20 13.26 -5.47
CA ALA A 3 17.02 14.10 -4.27
C ALA A 3 15.56 14.55 -4.11
N ASP A 4 14.88 14.87 -5.21
CA ASP A 4 13.48 15.25 -5.20
C ASP A 4 12.58 14.07 -4.85
N LEU A 5 12.78 12.91 -5.47
CA LEU A 5 12.07 11.68 -5.12
C LEU A 5 12.24 11.30 -3.64
N MET A 6 13.46 11.39 -3.11
CA MET A 6 13.71 11.11 -1.69
C MET A 6 13.03 12.12 -0.76
N LYS A 7 12.86 13.38 -1.18
CA LYS A 7 12.08 14.37 -0.46
C LYS A 7 10.60 13.98 -0.40
N GLN A 8 10.02 13.60 -1.53
CA GLN A 8 8.63 13.13 -1.62
C GLN A 8 8.42 11.87 -0.78
N THR A 9 9.35 10.92 -0.84
CA THR A 9 9.32 9.69 -0.03
C THR A 9 9.30 9.99 1.47
N ARG A 10 10.16 10.91 1.95
CA ARG A 10 10.19 11.30 3.37
C ARG A 10 8.89 11.97 3.84
N LEU A 11 8.23 12.70 2.94
CA LEU A 11 6.96 13.33 3.25
C LEU A 11 5.83 12.31 3.38
N ILE A 12 5.71 11.37 2.41
CA ILE A 12 4.55 10.48 2.34
C ILE A 12 4.66 9.27 3.28
N ARG A 13 5.88 8.75 3.50
CA ARG A 13 6.12 7.53 4.27
C ARG A 13 5.47 7.52 5.68
N PRO A 14 5.49 8.62 6.47
CA PRO A 14 4.83 8.65 7.76
C PRO A 14 3.30 8.47 7.71
N PHE A 15 2.66 8.80 6.58
CA PHE A 15 1.20 8.66 6.43
C PHE A 15 0.77 7.23 6.13
N LEU A 16 1.64 6.39 5.56
CA LEU A 16 1.30 5.02 5.16
C LEU A 16 0.93 4.13 6.34
N LEU A 17 1.45 4.42 7.54
CA LEU A 17 1.21 3.65 8.76
C LEU A 17 0.20 4.30 9.70
N ARG A 18 -0.46 5.38 9.27
CA ARG A 18 -1.47 6.07 10.08
C ARG A 18 -2.87 5.72 9.60
N THR A 19 -3.80 5.65 10.54
CA THR A 19 -5.21 5.49 10.18
C THR A 19 -5.71 6.78 9.54
N PRO A 20 -6.30 6.75 8.33
CA PRO A 20 -6.87 7.94 7.71
C PRO A 20 -7.91 8.58 8.63
N ALA A 21 -7.90 9.93 8.69
CA ALA A 21 -8.90 10.67 9.42
C ALA A 21 -10.23 10.69 8.68
N ASP A 22 -11.32 10.53 9.39
CA ASP A 22 -12.64 10.84 8.85
C ASP A 22 -12.87 12.37 8.94
N PRO A 23 -12.94 13.09 7.80
CA PRO A 23 -13.11 14.55 7.79
C PRO A 23 -14.49 15.01 8.28
N THR A 24 -15.44 14.09 8.39
CA THR A 24 -16.81 14.37 8.87
C THR A 24 -16.99 14.06 10.35
N SER A 25 -15.97 13.47 10.99
CA SER A 25 -15.98 13.04 12.39
C SER A 25 -15.45 14.13 13.32
N PHE A 26 -16.12 14.34 14.45
CA PHE A 26 -15.66 15.20 15.54
C PHE A 26 -14.97 14.44 16.66
N LYS A 27 -14.62 13.16 16.45
CA LYS A 27 -13.88 12.37 17.44
C LYS A 27 -12.46 12.90 17.59
N PHE A 28 -11.95 12.91 18.82
CA PHE A 28 -10.61 13.40 19.14
C PHE A 28 -9.51 12.77 18.27
N ARG A 29 -9.61 11.47 17.98
CA ARG A 29 -8.67 10.76 17.11
C ARG A 29 -8.65 11.39 15.71
N ASP A 30 -9.80 11.56 15.10
CA ASP A 30 -9.88 12.05 13.72
C ASP A 30 -9.42 13.51 13.61
N LEU A 31 -9.80 14.34 14.60
CA LEU A 31 -9.32 15.71 14.70
C LEU A 31 -7.79 15.79 14.88
N SER A 32 -7.20 14.90 15.70
CA SER A 32 -5.74 14.85 15.88
C SER A 32 -5.01 14.42 14.61
N GLU A 33 -5.56 13.48 13.84
CA GLU A 33 -4.99 13.07 12.54
C GLU A 33 -5.10 14.18 11.49
N LEU A 34 -6.22 14.89 11.42
CA LEU A 34 -6.37 16.07 10.56
C LEU A 34 -5.38 17.17 10.93
N MET A 35 -5.22 17.44 12.21
CA MET A 35 -4.23 18.44 12.70
C MET A 35 -2.79 18.05 12.32
N TYR A 36 -2.45 16.76 12.49
CA TYR A 36 -1.14 16.25 12.08
C TYR A 36 -0.91 16.42 10.57
N LEU A 37 -1.90 16.11 9.76
CA LEU A 37 -1.86 16.30 8.31
C LEU A 37 -1.64 17.76 7.95
N MET A 38 -2.46 18.65 8.49
CA MET A 38 -2.35 20.11 8.28
C MET A 38 -0.97 20.66 8.67
N GLN A 39 -0.46 20.28 9.85
CA GLN A 39 0.87 20.70 10.30
C GLN A 39 1.99 20.17 9.41
N SER A 40 1.86 18.94 8.92
CA SER A 40 2.87 18.34 8.03
C SER A 40 2.97 19.09 6.70
N PHE A 41 1.84 19.47 6.12
CA PHE A 41 1.81 20.27 4.90
C PHE A 41 2.20 21.74 5.14
N HIS A 42 1.78 22.33 6.25
CA HIS A 42 2.16 23.70 6.60
C HIS A 42 3.69 23.88 6.75
N LYS A 43 4.38 22.88 7.29
CA LYS A 43 5.84 22.88 7.44
C LYS A 43 6.62 22.88 6.12
N LEU A 44 5.99 22.48 5.02
CA LEU A 44 6.64 22.45 3.70
C LEU A 44 6.92 23.85 3.16
N GLY A 45 6.09 24.82 3.52
CA GLY A 45 6.08 26.13 2.87
C GLY A 45 5.40 26.07 1.48
N GLU A 46 5.12 27.24 0.93
CA GLU A 46 4.31 27.38 -0.27
C GLU A 46 4.89 26.66 -1.49
N LYS A 47 6.19 26.86 -1.77
CA LYS A 47 6.86 26.26 -2.92
C LYS A 47 6.85 24.74 -2.86
N ASP A 48 7.23 24.16 -1.73
CA ASP A 48 7.35 22.73 -1.58
C ASP A 48 5.99 22.05 -1.55
N LEU A 49 4.97 22.71 -1.04
CA LEU A 49 3.58 22.26 -1.11
C LEU A 49 3.10 22.19 -2.56
N HIS A 50 3.31 23.25 -3.33
CA HIS A 50 2.97 23.31 -4.74
C HIS A 50 3.69 22.20 -5.53
N ASP A 51 5.00 22.06 -5.35
CA ASP A 51 5.80 21.05 -6.06
C ASP A 51 5.36 19.62 -5.69
N THR A 52 4.97 19.39 -4.44
CA THR A 52 4.42 18.11 -3.98
C THR A 52 3.07 17.78 -4.61
N LEU A 53 2.13 18.71 -4.60
CA LEU A 53 0.81 18.50 -5.21
C LEU A 53 0.94 18.29 -6.72
N ARG A 54 1.80 19.07 -7.37
CA ARG A 54 2.11 18.90 -8.79
C ARG A 54 2.68 17.52 -9.07
N PHE A 55 3.66 17.07 -8.31
CA PHE A 55 4.27 15.73 -8.46
C PHE A 55 3.23 14.60 -8.29
N TRP A 56 2.35 14.71 -7.30
CA TRP A 56 1.34 13.66 -7.05
C TRP A 56 0.26 13.56 -8.13
N THR A 57 0.02 14.64 -8.84
CA THR A 57 -1.02 14.70 -9.88
C THR A 57 -0.50 14.55 -11.30
N MET A 58 0.81 14.73 -11.52
CA MET A 58 1.39 14.67 -12.86
C MET A 58 1.62 13.23 -13.33
N SER A 59 1.83 13.08 -14.63
CA SER A 59 2.23 11.81 -15.22
C SER A 59 3.71 11.51 -14.97
N ILE A 60 4.08 10.23 -14.97
CA ILE A 60 5.50 9.84 -14.90
C ILE A 60 6.28 10.32 -16.13
N GLY A 61 5.66 10.35 -17.32
CA GLY A 61 6.29 10.87 -18.51
C GLY A 61 6.66 12.34 -18.35
N ASP A 62 5.69 13.20 -17.99
CA ASP A 62 5.92 14.64 -17.78
C ASP A 62 6.93 14.90 -16.63
N TYR A 63 6.95 14.05 -15.61
CA TYR A 63 7.93 14.17 -14.53
C TYR A 63 9.33 13.86 -15.01
N LEU A 64 9.53 12.77 -15.78
CA LEU A 64 10.84 12.38 -16.31
C LEU A 64 11.37 13.34 -17.36
N ASP A 65 10.49 13.97 -18.15
CA ASP A 65 10.85 15.00 -19.15
C ASP A 65 11.52 16.23 -18.52
N GLN A 66 11.29 16.49 -17.23
CA GLN A 66 11.95 17.60 -16.51
C GLN A 66 13.42 17.32 -16.18
N TYR A 67 13.85 16.04 -16.20
CA TYR A 67 15.18 15.63 -15.75
C TYR A 67 16.04 14.96 -16.82
N PHE A 68 15.41 14.36 -17.83
CA PHE A 68 16.10 13.53 -18.80
C PHE A 68 15.69 13.87 -20.23
N GLU A 69 16.67 13.94 -21.13
CA GLU A 69 16.46 14.12 -22.57
C GLU A 69 16.30 12.77 -23.28
N THR A 70 17.06 11.76 -22.82
CA THR A 70 17.19 10.45 -23.48
C THR A 70 16.03 9.53 -23.13
N ASP A 71 15.33 9.03 -24.15
CA ASP A 71 14.21 8.10 -23.98
C ASP A 71 14.61 6.78 -23.30
N VAL A 72 15.85 6.32 -23.48
CA VAL A 72 16.36 5.10 -22.86
C VAL A 72 16.26 5.19 -21.32
N ILE A 73 16.67 6.32 -20.74
CA ILE A 73 16.61 6.54 -19.29
C ILE A 73 15.16 6.74 -18.85
N LYS A 74 14.36 7.50 -19.63
CA LYS A 74 12.94 7.69 -19.33
C LYS A 74 12.19 6.36 -19.31
N CYS A 75 12.37 5.49 -20.31
CA CYS A 75 11.75 4.18 -20.36
C CYS A 75 12.13 3.31 -19.16
N HIS A 76 13.40 3.38 -18.71
CA HIS A 76 13.84 2.63 -17.54
C HIS A 76 13.06 3.01 -16.27
N PHE A 77 12.87 4.30 -16.02
CA PHE A 77 12.15 4.78 -14.82
C PHE A 77 10.63 4.78 -15.00
N ALA A 78 10.12 4.95 -16.22
CA ALA A 78 8.68 5.02 -16.49
C ALA A 78 7.94 3.73 -16.09
N GLY A 79 8.59 2.58 -16.24
CA GLY A 79 8.05 1.30 -15.78
C GLY A 79 7.62 1.32 -14.32
N GLY A 80 8.41 1.95 -13.43
CA GLY A 80 8.07 2.10 -12.02
C GLY A 80 6.84 2.98 -11.75
N GLY A 81 6.46 3.85 -12.70
CA GLY A 81 5.26 4.68 -12.59
C GLY A 81 3.96 4.01 -13.02
N ILE A 82 4.03 2.85 -13.68
CA ILE A 82 2.84 2.15 -14.20
C ILE A 82 2.68 0.72 -13.68
N ILE A 83 3.64 0.20 -12.94
CA ILE A 83 3.55 -1.14 -12.34
C ILE A 83 2.32 -1.24 -11.43
N GLY A 84 1.52 -2.30 -11.64
CA GLY A 84 0.32 -2.58 -10.86
C GLY A 84 -0.86 -1.65 -11.18
N THR A 85 -0.78 -0.84 -12.23
CA THR A 85 -1.87 0.01 -12.70
C THR A 85 -2.32 -0.39 -14.09
N SER A 86 -3.53 0.04 -14.49
CA SER A 86 -4.01 -0.04 -15.88
C SER A 86 -3.82 1.27 -16.62
N LEU A 87 -2.84 2.09 -16.20
CA LEU A 87 -2.57 3.42 -16.71
C LEU A 87 -1.37 3.44 -17.64
N GLY A 88 -1.32 4.38 -18.57
CA GLY A 88 -0.17 4.67 -19.41
C GLY A 88 0.79 5.69 -18.77
N VAL A 89 2.01 5.80 -19.31
CA VAL A 89 3.07 6.67 -18.77
C VAL A 89 2.70 8.16 -18.75
N TYR A 90 1.76 8.60 -19.56
CA TYR A 90 1.25 9.98 -19.57
C TYR A 90 -0.11 10.14 -18.86
N SER A 91 -0.58 9.11 -18.17
CA SER A 91 -1.78 9.24 -17.33
C SER A 91 -1.47 10.01 -16.05
N PRO A 92 -2.36 10.94 -15.62
CA PRO A 92 -2.20 11.69 -14.38
C PRO A 92 -2.04 10.79 -13.16
N GLY A 93 -1.20 11.20 -12.19
CA GLY A 93 -0.95 10.47 -10.95
C GLY A 93 0.10 9.36 -11.04
N THR A 94 0.58 9.02 -12.23
CA THR A 94 1.57 7.94 -12.40
C THR A 94 2.97 8.29 -11.87
N ALA A 95 3.31 9.58 -11.72
CA ALA A 95 4.53 9.99 -11.04
C ALA A 95 4.52 9.58 -9.56
N TYR A 96 3.37 9.67 -8.88
CA TYR A 96 3.20 9.21 -7.50
C TYR A 96 3.42 7.70 -7.36
N VAL A 97 3.01 6.89 -8.35
CA VAL A 97 3.19 5.43 -8.33
C VAL A 97 4.68 5.06 -8.24
N LEU A 98 5.57 5.82 -8.89
CA LEU A 98 7.02 5.60 -8.79
C LEU A 98 7.54 5.66 -7.34
N LEU A 99 6.93 6.48 -6.47
CA LEU A 99 7.35 6.56 -5.06
C LEU A 99 7.22 5.25 -4.31
N HIS A 100 6.23 4.43 -4.61
CA HIS A 100 6.03 3.15 -3.93
C HIS A 100 7.23 2.23 -4.05
N HIS A 101 7.97 2.32 -5.15
CA HIS A 101 9.20 1.55 -5.38
C HIS A 101 10.42 2.10 -4.61
N LEU A 102 10.33 3.31 -4.08
CA LEU A 102 11.40 4.00 -3.36
C LEU A 102 11.15 4.11 -1.85
N MET A 103 9.99 3.64 -1.37
CA MET A 103 9.61 3.71 0.05
C MET A 103 10.07 2.49 0.86
N GLY A 104 10.50 1.42 0.20
CA GLY A 104 11.04 0.24 0.85
C GLY A 104 12.27 0.56 1.71
N ASP A 105 12.51 -0.25 2.71
CA ASP A 105 13.66 -0.13 3.60
C ASP A 105 14.22 -1.52 3.87
N VAL A 106 15.48 -1.71 3.53
CA VAL A 106 16.23 -2.93 3.83
C VAL A 106 17.41 -2.56 4.70
N ASP A 107 17.38 -2.93 5.96
CA ASP A 107 18.42 -2.63 6.96
C ASP A 107 18.82 -1.14 7.03
N GLY A 108 17.82 -0.24 7.00
CA GLY A 108 18.03 1.21 7.03
C GLY A 108 18.39 1.83 5.68
N SER A 109 18.50 1.04 4.61
CA SER A 109 18.72 1.52 3.25
C SER A 109 17.38 1.79 2.58
N VAL A 110 16.93 3.04 2.62
CA VAL A 110 15.66 3.47 2.02
C VAL A 110 15.74 3.42 0.49
N GLY A 111 14.72 2.85 -0.14
CA GLY A 111 14.66 2.65 -1.59
C GLY A 111 15.42 1.41 -2.08
N ALA A 112 16.02 0.64 -1.17
CA ALA A 112 16.66 -0.61 -1.53
C ALA A 112 15.64 -1.73 -1.81
N TRP A 113 15.99 -2.60 -2.71
CA TRP A 113 15.21 -3.80 -3.06
C TRP A 113 15.97 -5.03 -2.57
N GLY A 114 15.24 -5.94 -1.92
CA GLY A 114 15.76 -7.23 -1.49
C GLY A 114 15.21 -8.37 -2.33
N PHE A 115 16.05 -9.38 -2.56
CA PHE A 115 15.65 -10.64 -3.19
C PHE A 115 15.72 -11.76 -2.16
N THR A 116 14.61 -12.43 -1.94
CA THR A 116 14.54 -13.49 -0.94
C THR A 116 15.26 -14.75 -1.43
N ARG A 117 16.15 -15.30 -0.59
CA ARG A 117 16.78 -16.60 -0.88
C ARG A 117 15.68 -17.69 -0.97
N GLY A 118 15.66 -18.44 -2.06
CA GLY A 118 14.64 -19.46 -2.32
C GLY A 118 13.39 -18.92 -3.04
N GLY A 119 13.42 -17.65 -3.51
CA GLY A 119 12.33 -17.02 -4.25
C GLY A 119 11.20 -16.51 -3.33
N MET A 120 10.16 -15.92 -3.94
CA MET A 120 9.05 -15.30 -3.20
C MET A 120 8.27 -16.30 -2.34
N GLY A 121 8.18 -17.57 -2.74
CA GLY A 121 7.54 -18.61 -1.95
C GLY A 121 8.16 -18.82 -0.57
N SER A 122 9.45 -18.52 -0.39
CA SER A 122 10.11 -18.62 0.92
C SER A 122 9.60 -17.59 1.93
N VAL A 123 9.07 -16.45 1.49
CA VAL A 123 8.40 -15.48 2.37
C VAL A 123 7.13 -16.09 2.96
N ALA A 124 6.30 -16.69 2.10
CA ALA A 124 5.08 -17.38 2.55
C ALA A 124 5.42 -18.55 3.50
N SER A 125 6.45 -19.33 3.18
CA SER A 125 6.91 -20.42 4.04
C SER A 125 7.41 -19.93 5.39
N ALA A 126 8.13 -18.82 5.44
CA ALA A 126 8.61 -18.23 6.70
C ALA A 126 7.44 -17.72 7.56
N LEU A 127 6.43 -17.09 6.94
CA LEU A 127 5.21 -16.66 7.64
C LEU A 127 4.43 -17.86 8.17
N ALA A 128 4.29 -18.92 7.37
CA ALA A 128 3.63 -20.16 7.79
C ALA A 128 4.35 -20.81 8.99
N ALA A 129 5.67 -20.92 8.92
CA ALA A 129 6.46 -21.46 10.03
C ALA A 129 6.33 -20.60 11.31
N SER A 130 6.32 -19.27 11.15
CA SER A 130 6.11 -18.35 12.27
C SER A 130 4.72 -18.54 12.90
N LEU A 131 3.66 -18.60 12.08
CA LEU A 131 2.30 -18.83 12.56
C LEU A 131 2.22 -20.15 13.36
N GLN A 132 2.76 -21.23 12.82
CA GLN A 132 2.76 -22.53 13.48
C GLN A 132 3.55 -22.52 14.79
N SER A 133 4.65 -21.75 14.88
CA SER A 133 5.43 -21.62 16.11
C SER A 133 4.65 -20.94 17.25
N PHE A 134 3.63 -20.17 16.91
CA PHE A 134 2.68 -19.56 17.86
C PHE A 134 1.41 -20.40 18.08
N GLY A 135 1.38 -21.66 17.60
CA GLY A 135 0.24 -22.55 17.75
C GLY A 135 -0.89 -22.34 16.74
N GLY A 136 -0.64 -21.55 15.69
CA GLY A 136 -1.60 -21.38 14.60
C GLY A 136 -1.68 -22.62 13.70
N GLU A 137 -2.85 -22.87 13.16
CA GLU A 137 -3.12 -23.97 12.23
C GLU A 137 -3.28 -23.44 10.80
N ILE A 138 -2.78 -24.20 9.82
CA ILE A 138 -2.93 -23.92 8.40
C ILE A 138 -3.70 -25.06 7.76
N ILE A 139 -4.83 -24.76 7.18
CA ILE A 139 -5.68 -25.72 6.49
C ILE A 139 -5.67 -25.37 5.00
N THR A 140 -5.22 -26.30 4.17
CA THR A 140 -5.25 -26.20 2.72
C THR A 140 -6.49 -26.90 2.15
N ASP A 141 -6.80 -26.66 0.88
CA ASP A 141 -7.98 -27.22 0.21
C ASP A 141 -9.31 -26.95 0.93
N ALA A 142 -9.35 -25.83 1.67
CA ALA A 142 -10.50 -25.35 2.45
C ALA A 142 -11.12 -24.14 1.74
N ASP A 143 -11.85 -24.37 0.67
CA ASP A 143 -12.51 -23.32 -0.11
C ASP A 143 -13.63 -22.68 0.73
N VAL A 144 -13.46 -21.40 1.09
CA VAL A 144 -14.42 -20.63 1.88
C VAL A 144 -15.53 -20.13 0.96
N GLN A 145 -16.74 -20.62 1.16
CA GLN A 145 -17.90 -20.25 0.36
C GLN A 145 -18.57 -18.95 0.86
N ARG A 146 -18.64 -18.77 2.18
CA ARG A 146 -19.30 -17.60 2.77
C ARG A 146 -18.85 -17.33 4.21
N VAL A 147 -18.99 -16.08 4.64
CA VAL A 147 -18.89 -15.69 6.05
C VAL A 147 -20.21 -15.96 6.75
N ILE A 148 -20.17 -16.60 7.91
CA ILE A 148 -21.35 -16.86 8.73
C ILE A 148 -21.66 -15.61 9.54
N VAL A 149 -22.83 -15.02 9.31
CA VAL A 149 -23.32 -13.84 10.05
C VAL A 149 -24.64 -14.22 10.75
N LYS A 150 -24.71 -14.02 12.09
CA LYS A 150 -25.93 -14.23 12.90
C LYS A 150 -26.13 -12.99 13.77
N ASN A 151 -27.34 -12.43 13.76
CA ASN A 151 -27.68 -11.23 14.54
C ASN A 151 -26.73 -10.04 14.29
N ASN A 152 -26.33 -9.84 13.04
CA ASN A 152 -25.40 -8.78 12.62
C ASN A 152 -23.96 -8.92 13.18
N GLU A 153 -23.58 -10.13 13.61
CA GLU A 153 -22.26 -10.47 14.10
C GLU A 153 -21.64 -11.59 13.26
N VAL A 154 -20.37 -11.47 12.95
CA VAL A 154 -19.59 -12.55 12.32
C VAL A 154 -19.40 -13.68 13.34
N LYS A 155 -19.61 -14.92 12.92
CA LYS A 155 -19.50 -16.13 13.75
C LYS A 155 -18.51 -17.15 13.19
N GLY A 156 -17.92 -16.91 12.02
CA GLY A 156 -17.00 -17.83 11.38
C GLY A 156 -17.15 -17.86 9.87
N VAL A 157 -16.76 -18.97 9.27
CA VAL A 157 -16.85 -19.23 7.83
C VAL A 157 -17.45 -20.60 7.55
N ALA A 158 -18.17 -20.72 6.43
CA ALA A 158 -18.63 -22.00 5.90
C ALA A 158 -17.80 -22.37 4.68
N LEU A 159 -17.34 -23.61 4.62
CA LEU A 159 -16.57 -24.17 3.53
C LEU A 159 -17.48 -24.75 2.44
N ALA A 160 -16.96 -24.89 1.23
CA ALA A 160 -17.69 -25.44 0.10
C ALA A 160 -18.12 -26.91 0.30
N ASN A 161 -17.40 -27.66 1.14
CA ASN A 161 -17.75 -29.03 1.53
C ASN A 161 -18.88 -29.12 2.57
N GLY A 162 -19.36 -27.98 3.08
CA GLY A 162 -20.42 -27.89 4.08
C GLY A 162 -19.95 -27.77 5.53
N ASP A 163 -18.66 -27.88 5.79
CA ASP A 163 -18.11 -27.70 7.13
C ASP A 163 -18.20 -26.23 7.57
N GLU A 164 -18.39 -26.01 8.88
CA GLU A 164 -18.36 -24.66 9.47
C GLU A 164 -17.20 -24.54 10.44
N MET A 165 -16.45 -23.43 10.30
CA MET A 165 -15.38 -23.06 11.22
C MET A 165 -15.78 -21.80 11.97
N HIS A 166 -15.95 -21.92 13.30
CA HIS A 166 -16.38 -20.82 14.14
C HIS A 166 -15.21 -20.01 14.65
N ALA A 167 -15.35 -18.68 14.62
CA ALA A 167 -14.36 -17.73 15.13
C ALA A 167 -15.05 -16.41 15.52
N ASP A 168 -14.49 -15.73 16.51
CA ASP A 168 -14.96 -14.41 16.94
C ASP A 168 -14.53 -13.30 15.97
N ILE A 169 -13.44 -13.52 15.22
CA ILE A 169 -12.90 -12.59 14.22
C ILE A 169 -12.59 -13.37 12.96
N VAL A 170 -13.03 -12.85 11.83
CA VAL A 170 -12.68 -13.35 10.49
C VAL A 170 -11.93 -12.25 9.74
N VAL A 171 -10.72 -12.57 9.25
CA VAL A 171 -9.91 -11.67 8.44
C VAL A 171 -9.86 -12.21 7.02
N SER A 172 -10.28 -11.41 6.05
CA SER A 172 -10.25 -11.76 4.62
C SER A 172 -9.20 -10.92 3.90
N ASN A 173 -8.36 -11.57 3.11
CA ASN A 173 -7.45 -10.92 2.15
C ASN A 173 -7.95 -11.01 0.70
N LEU A 174 -9.19 -11.46 0.50
CA LEU A 174 -9.85 -11.43 -0.80
C LEU A 174 -10.22 -10.01 -1.18
N ASP A 175 -10.51 -9.79 -2.46
CA ASP A 175 -11.03 -8.51 -2.90
C ASP A 175 -12.41 -8.20 -2.26
N PRO A 176 -12.79 -6.90 -2.13
CA PRO A 176 -14.04 -6.52 -1.48
C PRO A 176 -15.28 -7.15 -2.12
N LYS A 177 -15.28 -7.35 -3.43
CA LYS A 177 -16.42 -7.97 -4.13
C LYS A 177 -16.63 -9.41 -3.67
N ARG A 178 -15.57 -10.21 -3.60
CA ARG A 178 -15.66 -11.62 -3.15
C ARG A 178 -15.94 -11.74 -1.65
N THR A 179 -15.52 -10.74 -0.86
CA THR A 179 -15.72 -10.77 0.59
C THR A 179 -17.14 -10.36 0.97
N PHE A 180 -17.75 -9.38 0.26
CA PHE A 180 -19.00 -8.75 0.70
C PHE A 180 -20.18 -8.94 -0.26
N LEU A 181 -19.97 -9.41 -1.47
CA LEU A 181 -21.00 -9.64 -2.50
C LEU A 181 -21.03 -11.08 -2.97
#